data_f9f21d3f2eb03f777624da0f87e96788
#
_entry.id   f9f21d3f2eb03f777624da0f87e96788
#
_cell.length_a   1.000
_cell.length_b   1.000
_cell.length_c   1.000
_cell.angle_alpha   90.00
_cell.angle_beta   90.00
_cell.angle_gamma   90.00
#
_symmetry.space_group_name_H-M   'P 1'
#
loop_
_entity.id
_entity.type
_entity.pdbx_description
1 polymer ?
#
loop_
_entity_poly.entity_id
_entity_poly.type
_entity_poly.pdbx_seq_one_letter_code
_entity_poly.pdbx_strand_id
1 'polypeptide(L)'
;MKKTNWRIPLYKVSNDSSEIKAISKVIKRGMDWAIGPEVEKFENDLAKYIGTRYCVSFNSGTSAGHAALLSYNLKNNDQVLVPSFSFIATANWPLMVNAITKFVDIEEINYGMNPKNIEESISKKTKIIMPTHYAGLPCKIDEIRRISKKNKITLIEDAAESIGSKINKQKVGTFGEVAIFSFAGNKILTSGEGGAVVTDSKEKFEKLKLIRSHGRKTIKNYFSNIQTPRYVELGYNWRMSSITAALCLSQLNKIEKLINLRRQNAKYYQKKLAKIDGLKIHAEPKGYKHVYQLFSVQLPSKRIRDGLSKFLAKKGIMSKVFFEPIHLTKHFSNYKIKQERLKITETVSERILSLPMYPELTKEEITEITGSINEFLEKL
;
A
#
# COMPACT_ATOMS: atom_id res chain seq x y z
N MET A 1 -16.85 22.53 -10.16
CA MET A 1 -15.38 22.34 -10.15
C MET A 1 -14.88 22.28 -11.58
N LYS A 2 -14.01 23.19 -12.04
CA LYS A 2 -13.35 23.05 -13.34
C LYS A 2 -12.54 21.75 -13.31
N LYS A 3 -12.79 20.81 -14.25
CA LYS A 3 -11.94 19.64 -14.47
C LYS A 3 -10.52 20.16 -14.71
N THR A 4 -9.60 19.98 -13.76
CA THR A 4 -8.17 20.19 -13.99
C THR A 4 -7.72 19.05 -14.89
N ASN A 5 -7.72 19.27 -16.19
CA ASN A 5 -7.12 18.35 -17.15
C ASN A 5 -5.60 18.48 -16.99
N TRP A 6 -5.02 17.65 -16.10
CA TRP A 6 -3.58 17.52 -15.99
C TRP A 6 -3.03 16.99 -17.30
N ARG A 7 -2.10 17.71 -17.90
CA ARG A 7 -1.42 17.26 -19.11
C ARG A 7 -0.51 16.06 -18.79
N ILE A 8 0.20 16.14 -17.67
CA ILE A 8 0.97 15.02 -17.12
C ILE A 8 0.41 14.72 -15.72
N PRO A 9 -0.50 13.74 -15.57
CA PRO A 9 -1.09 13.38 -14.29
C PRO A 9 -0.09 12.63 -13.41
N LEU A 10 -0.38 12.55 -12.11
CA LEU A 10 0.47 11.85 -11.14
C LEU A 10 0.55 10.35 -11.40
N TYR A 11 -0.55 9.75 -11.85
CA TYR A 11 -0.65 8.35 -12.24
C TYR A 11 -1.63 8.18 -13.41
N LYS A 12 -1.43 7.10 -14.16
CA LYS A 12 -2.39 6.58 -15.14
C LYS A 12 -2.55 5.08 -14.89
N VAL A 13 -3.76 4.58 -15.12
CA VAL A 13 -4.02 3.14 -15.09
C VAL A 13 -3.56 2.54 -16.42
N SER A 14 -2.64 1.59 -16.34
CA SER A 14 -2.21 0.82 -17.51
C SER A 14 -3.23 -0.27 -17.81
N ASN A 15 -3.85 -0.20 -18.97
CA ASN A 15 -4.84 -1.18 -19.42
C ASN A 15 -4.71 -1.46 -20.92
N ASP A 16 -5.28 -2.58 -21.34
CA ASP A 16 -5.40 -2.97 -22.75
C ASP A 16 -6.69 -3.78 -22.97
N SER A 17 -6.84 -4.41 -24.11
CA SER A 17 -8.03 -5.20 -24.43
C SER A 17 -8.25 -6.42 -23.51
N SER A 18 -7.24 -6.84 -22.73
CA SER A 18 -7.35 -8.00 -21.85
C SER A 18 -8.29 -7.76 -20.68
N GLU A 19 -8.30 -6.53 -20.09
CA GLU A 19 -9.23 -6.14 -19.04
C GLU A 19 -10.67 -6.15 -19.55
N ILE A 20 -10.92 -5.58 -20.73
CA ILE A 20 -12.25 -5.53 -21.35
C ILE A 20 -12.76 -6.95 -21.61
N LYS A 21 -11.90 -7.83 -22.17
CA LYS A 21 -12.24 -9.24 -22.43
C LYS A 21 -12.58 -9.98 -21.15
N ALA A 22 -11.76 -9.80 -20.08
CA ALA A 22 -11.96 -10.45 -18.81
C ALA A 22 -13.30 -10.08 -18.16
N ILE A 23 -13.62 -8.79 -18.09
CA ILE A 23 -14.87 -8.29 -17.52
C ILE A 23 -16.07 -8.72 -18.39
N SER A 24 -15.98 -8.60 -19.70
CA SER A 24 -17.05 -8.99 -20.64
C SER A 24 -17.43 -10.47 -20.49
N LYS A 25 -16.45 -11.36 -20.23
CA LYS A 25 -16.70 -12.78 -19.98
C LYS A 25 -17.55 -13.00 -18.73
N VAL A 26 -17.28 -12.27 -17.64
CA VAL A 26 -18.07 -12.35 -16.41
C VAL A 26 -19.48 -11.82 -16.65
N ILE A 27 -19.63 -10.68 -17.31
CA ILE A 27 -20.93 -10.05 -17.60
C ILE A 27 -21.78 -10.97 -18.48
N LYS A 28 -21.22 -11.50 -19.57
CA LYS A 28 -21.91 -12.39 -20.52
C LYS A 28 -22.37 -13.71 -19.90
N ARG A 29 -21.72 -14.18 -18.83
CA ARG A 29 -22.15 -15.38 -18.09
C ARG A 29 -23.53 -15.19 -17.45
N GLY A 30 -23.93 -13.96 -17.10
CA GLY A 30 -25.25 -13.62 -16.58
C GLY A 30 -25.50 -14.03 -15.12
N MET A 31 -24.56 -14.71 -14.46
CA MET A 31 -24.67 -15.16 -13.09
C MET A 31 -23.31 -15.11 -12.37
N ASP A 32 -23.31 -15.35 -11.03
CA ASP A 32 -22.11 -15.38 -10.18
C ASP A 32 -21.23 -14.12 -10.24
N TRP A 33 -21.84 -12.95 -10.43
CA TRP A 33 -21.12 -11.69 -10.46
C TRP A 33 -20.54 -11.31 -9.10
N ALA A 34 -21.21 -11.69 -8.02
CA ALA A 34 -20.75 -11.39 -6.67
C ALA A 34 -19.70 -12.40 -6.16
N ILE A 35 -19.91 -13.70 -6.42
CA ILE A 35 -19.04 -14.80 -6.01
C ILE A 35 -18.98 -15.81 -7.15
N GLY A 36 -17.92 -15.77 -7.93
CA GLY A 36 -17.70 -16.71 -9.01
C GLY A 36 -16.26 -17.23 -9.01
N PRO A 37 -15.88 -18.03 -9.99
CA PRO A 37 -14.58 -18.69 -10.06
C PRO A 37 -13.39 -17.73 -10.17
N GLU A 38 -13.62 -16.49 -10.61
CA GLU A 38 -12.57 -15.48 -10.75
C GLU A 38 -11.99 -15.08 -9.40
N VAL A 39 -12.80 -15.07 -8.33
CA VAL A 39 -12.36 -14.73 -6.98
C VAL A 39 -11.37 -15.79 -6.46
N GLU A 40 -11.74 -17.05 -6.49
CA GLU A 40 -10.89 -18.17 -6.06
C GLU A 40 -9.60 -18.23 -6.90
N LYS A 41 -9.73 -18.09 -8.22
CA LYS A 41 -8.57 -18.06 -9.11
C LYS A 41 -7.62 -16.92 -8.79
N PHE A 42 -8.14 -15.71 -8.56
CA PHE A 42 -7.32 -14.56 -8.20
C PHE A 42 -6.61 -14.75 -6.87
N GLU A 43 -7.30 -15.28 -5.84
CA GLU A 43 -6.71 -15.57 -4.54
C GLU A 43 -5.56 -16.59 -4.65
N ASN A 44 -5.76 -17.66 -5.41
CA ASN A 44 -4.73 -18.68 -5.65
C ASN A 44 -3.52 -18.12 -6.44
N ASP A 45 -3.78 -17.38 -7.51
CA ASP A 45 -2.72 -16.82 -8.36
C ASP A 45 -1.93 -15.74 -7.62
N LEU A 46 -2.60 -14.92 -6.80
CA LEU A 46 -1.93 -13.90 -5.97
C LEU A 46 -1.10 -14.54 -4.86
N ALA A 47 -1.62 -15.54 -4.14
CA ALA A 47 -0.87 -16.28 -3.15
C ALA A 47 0.40 -16.89 -3.75
N LYS A 48 0.27 -17.55 -4.91
CA LYS A 48 1.41 -18.09 -5.68
C LYS A 48 2.39 -17.01 -6.11
N TYR A 49 1.90 -15.86 -6.59
CA TYR A 49 2.75 -14.75 -7.00
C TYR A 49 3.55 -14.18 -5.84
N ILE A 50 2.94 -13.97 -4.69
CA ILE A 50 3.60 -13.47 -3.49
C ILE A 50 4.56 -14.52 -2.91
N GLY A 51 4.15 -15.78 -2.88
CA GLY A 51 4.90 -16.91 -2.30
C GLY A 51 4.37 -17.30 -0.93
N THR A 52 3.05 -17.16 -0.71
CA THR A 52 2.33 -17.60 0.49
C THR A 52 1.37 -18.73 0.17
N ARG A 53 0.87 -19.44 1.19
CA ARG A 53 -0.08 -20.55 1.00
C ARG A 53 -1.51 -20.10 0.74
N TYR A 54 -1.92 -18.96 1.32
CA TYR A 54 -3.30 -18.51 1.32
C TYR A 54 -3.40 -17.02 1.00
N CYS A 55 -4.50 -16.67 0.35
CA CYS A 55 -4.93 -15.30 0.10
C CYS A 55 -6.44 -15.20 0.31
N VAL A 56 -6.90 -14.10 0.89
CA VAL A 56 -8.31 -13.72 0.97
C VAL A 56 -8.45 -12.31 0.39
N SER A 57 -9.27 -12.18 -0.66
CA SER A 57 -9.53 -10.91 -1.33
C SER A 57 -10.70 -10.16 -0.68
N PHE A 58 -10.63 -8.83 -0.73
CA PHE A 58 -11.58 -7.89 -0.14
C PHE A 58 -11.97 -6.80 -1.13
N ASN A 59 -13.07 -6.10 -0.86
CA ASN A 59 -13.55 -5.00 -1.68
C ASN A 59 -12.67 -3.72 -1.60
N SER A 60 -11.76 -3.64 -0.64
CA SER A 60 -10.77 -2.55 -0.53
C SER A 60 -9.56 -2.95 0.32
N GLY A 61 -8.43 -2.24 0.18
CA GLY A 61 -7.29 -2.37 1.08
C GLY A 61 -7.65 -2.02 2.53
N THR A 62 -8.56 -1.06 2.73
CA THR A 62 -9.03 -0.66 4.06
C THR A 62 -9.77 -1.78 4.77
N SER A 63 -10.71 -2.45 4.10
CA SER A 63 -11.40 -3.62 4.67
C SER A 63 -10.47 -4.83 4.85
N ALA A 64 -9.49 -5.01 3.98
CA ALA A 64 -8.46 -6.03 4.16
C ALA A 64 -7.65 -5.83 5.44
N GLY A 65 -7.17 -4.60 5.70
CA GLY A 65 -6.42 -4.28 6.92
C GLY A 65 -7.28 -4.35 8.18
N HIS A 66 -8.52 -3.89 8.13
CA HIS A 66 -9.47 -4.04 9.25
C HIS A 66 -9.72 -5.53 9.55
N ALA A 67 -9.99 -6.35 8.53
CA ALA A 67 -10.17 -7.80 8.70
C ALA A 67 -8.91 -8.48 9.25
N ALA A 68 -7.73 -8.06 8.80
CA ALA A 68 -6.46 -8.56 9.34
C ALA A 68 -6.38 -8.35 10.85
N LEU A 69 -6.66 -7.14 11.36
CA LEU A 69 -6.61 -6.87 12.79
C LEU A 69 -7.74 -7.55 13.58
N LEU A 70 -8.96 -7.62 13.03
CA LEU A 70 -10.07 -8.39 13.66
C LEU A 70 -9.70 -9.85 13.89
N SER A 71 -8.84 -10.43 13.04
CA SER A 71 -8.43 -11.82 13.19
C SER A 71 -7.56 -12.11 14.42
N TYR A 72 -7.10 -11.07 15.13
CA TYR A 72 -6.23 -11.20 16.32
C TYR A 72 -6.93 -11.03 17.66
N ASN A 73 -8.24 -10.73 17.67
CA ASN A 73 -9.02 -10.55 18.90
C ASN A 73 -8.35 -9.58 19.91
N LEU A 74 -7.85 -8.44 19.43
CA LEU A 74 -7.21 -7.44 20.27
C LEU A 74 -8.18 -6.93 21.32
N LYS A 75 -7.65 -6.62 22.52
CA LYS A 75 -8.40 -6.08 23.64
C LYS A 75 -8.27 -4.57 23.71
N ASN A 76 -9.19 -3.93 24.41
CA ASN A 76 -9.04 -2.52 24.78
C ASN A 76 -7.68 -2.30 25.45
N ASN A 77 -6.97 -1.26 25.04
CA ASN A 77 -5.62 -0.90 25.49
C ASN A 77 -4.47 -1.76 24.91
N ASP A 78 -4.72 -2.79 24.11
CA ASP A 78 -3.65 -3.39 23.32
C ASP A 78 -3.11 -2.36 22.32
N GLN A 79 -1.80 -2.35 22.13
CA GLN A 79 -1.13 -1.37 21.27
C GLN A 79 -0.67 -2.03 19.96
N VAL A 80 -0.89 -1.29 18.87
CA VAL A 80 -0.33 -1.59 17.56
C VAL A 80 0.67 -0.49 17.19
N LEU A 81 1.93 -0.85 16.99
CA LEU A 81 2.97 0.07 16.53
C LEU A 81 2.83 0.27 15.01
N VAL A 82 2.70 1.53 14.57
CA VAL A 82 2.55 1.91 13.16
C VAL A 82 3.42 3.12 12.84
N PRO A 83 3.84 3.32 11.56
CA PRO A 83 4.49 4.56 11.17
C PRO A 83 3.46 5.70 11.08
N SER A 84 3.88 6.92 11.40
CA SER A 84 3.06 8.10 11.13
C SER A 84 3.23 8.62 9.70
N PHE A 85 4.22 8.14 8.98
CA PHE A 85 4.46 8.45 7.57
C PHE A 85 3.86 7.36 6.67
N SER A 86 2.53 7.36 6.57
CA SER A 86 1.76 6.37 5.81
C SER A 86 0.43 6.98 5.37
N PHE A 87 -0.36 6.20 4.62
CA PHE A 87 -1.77 6.52 4.40
C PHE A 87 -2.56 6.32 5.70
N ILE A 88 -3.55 7.17 5.92
CA ILE A 88 -4.31 7.22 7.18
C ILE A 88 -4.96 5.90 7.59
N ALA A 89 -5.28 5.02 6.61
CA ALA A 89 -5.89 3.73 6.88
C ALA A 89 -5.03 2.86 7.81
N THR A 90 -3.69 2.88 7.67
CA THR A 90 -2.75 2.15 8.51
C THR A 90 -2.94 2.47 9.99
N ALA A 91 -3.18 3.74 10.32
CA ALA A 91 -3.39 4.19 11.69
C ALA A 91 -4.85 4.04 12.16
N ASN A 92 -5.81 4.02 11.25
CA ASN A 92 -7.23 3.83 11.59
C ASN A 92 -7.56 2.38 11.95
N TRP A 93 -6.90 1.39 11.33
CA TRP A 93 -7.20 -0.01 11.58
C TRP A 93 -7.15 -0.43 13.06
N PRO A 94 -6.12 -0.05 13.85
CA PRO A 94 -6.14 -0.34 15.29
C PRO A 94 -7.35 0.25 16.00
N LEU A 95 -7.73 1.51 15.69
CA LEU A 95 -8.88 2.17 16.29
C LEU A 95 -10.20 1.45 15.95
N MET A 96 -10.33 0.92 14.73
CA MET A 96 -11.52 0.19 14.30
C MET A 96 -11.73 -1.14 15.06
N VAL A 97 -10.72 -1.63 15.76
CA VAL A 97 -10.79 -2.84 16.60
C VAL A 97 -10.61 -2.54 18.08
N ASN A 98 -10.83 -1.28 18.50
CA ASN A 98 -10.69 -0.78 19.87
C ASN A 98 -9.28 -0.95 20.47
N ALA A 99 -8.25 -1.07 19.63
CA ALA A 99 -6.86 -1.03 20.05
C ALA A 99 -6.29 0.39 19.98
N ILE A 100 -5.13 0.59 20.58
CA ILE A 100 -4.42 1.86 20.58
C ILE A 100 -3.42 1.90 19.44
N THR A 101 -3.54 2.90 18.57
CA THR A 101 -2.52 3.25 17.59
C THR A 101 -1.36 3.93 18.31
N LYS A 102 -0.15 3.34 18.27
CA LYS A 102 1.06 3.97 18.78
C LYS A 102 2.00 4.25 17.62
N PHE A 103 2.29 5.51 17.38
CA PHE A 103 3.14 5.94 16.29
C PHE A 103 4.62 5.73 16.61
N VAL A 104 5.38 5.32 15.60
CA VAL A 104 6.83 5.16 15.65
C VAL A 104 7.44 5.97 14.52
N ASP A 105 8.58 6.62 14.80
CA ASP A 105 9.28 7.40 13.80
C ASP A 105 9.90 6.52 12.71
N ILE A 106 10.12 7.11 11.55
CA ILE A 106 10.72 6.46 10.38
C ILE A 106 12.22 6.67 10.35
N GLU A 107 12.90 5.99 9.43
CA GLU A 107 14.28 6.25 9.07
C GLU A 107 14.38 6.94 7.70
N GLU A 108 15.54 7.55 7.41
CA GLU A 108 15.71 8.36 6.19
C GLU A 108 15.99 7.56 4.91
N ILE A 109 16.37 6.27 5.03
CA ILE A 109 16.86 5.49 3.88
C ILE A 109 15.70 4.98 3.02
N ASN A 110 14.65 4.46 3.64
CA ASN A 110 13.50 3.87 2.94
C ASN A 110 12.15 4.39 3.45
N TYR A 111 12.15 5.36 4.38
CA TYR A 111 10.98 5.95 5.06
C TYR A 111 10.09 4.92 5.75
N GLY A 112 10.59 3.72 6.00
CA GLY A 112 9.96 2.72 6.86
C GLY A 112 10.18 3.02 8.33
N MET A 113 9.45 2.33 9.20
CA MET A 113 9.64 2.43 10.65
C MET A 113 11.09 2.15 11.04
N ASN A 114 11.66 3.01 11.90
CA ASN A 114 13.02 2.85 12.40
C ASN A 114 13.08 1.69 13.40
N PRO A 115 13.89 0.63 13.16
CA PRO A 115 13.99 -0.51 14.06
C PRO A 115 14.36 -0.14 15.50
N LYS A 116 15.27 0.83 15.70
CA LYS A 116 15.63 1.32 17.04
C LYS A 116 14.44 1.95 17.76
N ASN A 117 13.69 2.82 17.07
CA ASN A 117 12.51 3.45 17.66
C ASN A 117 11.37 2.43 17.91
N ILE A 118 11.30 1.33 17.15
CA ILE A 118 10.41 0.22 17.47
C ILE A 118 10.78 -0.40 18.81
N GLU A 119 12.06 -0.77 19.03
CA GLU A 119 12.51 -1.36 20.30
C GLU A 119 12.22 -0.45 21.49
N GLU A 120 12.49 0.86 21.38
CA GLU A 120 12.20 1.86 22.40
C GLU A 120 10.69 2.03 22.67
N SER A 121 9.85 1.76 21.68
CA SER A 121 8.39 1.90 21.76
C SER A 121 7.68 0.68 22.33
N ILE A 122 8.33 -0.48 22.40
CA ILE A 122 7.72 -1.72 22.89
C ILE A 122 7.35 -1.60 24.38
N SER A 123 6.17 -2.06 24.74
CA SER A 123 5.66 -2.16 26.10
C SER A 123 4.91 -3.49 26.32
N LYS A 124 4.52 -3.80 27.53
CA LYS A 124 3.68 -4.97 27.86
C LYS A 124 2.33 -4.97 27.11
N LYS A 125 1.87 -3.80 26.66
CA LYS A 125 0.62 -3.62 25.90
C LYS A 125 0.82 -3.84 24.39
N THR A 126 2.04 -3.81 23.89
CA THR A 126 2.33 -3.98 22.46
C THR A 126 2.03 -5.40 22.01
N LYS A 127 1.12 -5.57 21.06
CA LYS A 127 0.70 -6.86 20.51
C LYS A 127 1.09 -7.04 19.05
N ILE A 128 1.13 -5.92 18.30
CA ILE A 128 1.40 -5.95 16.86
C ILE A 128 2.40 -4.85 16.52
N ILE A 129 3.34 -5.17 15.63
CA ILE A 129 4.17 -4.24 14.89
C ILE A 129 3.70 -4.30 13.43
N MET A 130 3.28 -3.15 12.87
CA MET A 130 2.74 -3.08 11.52
C MET A 130 3.47 -2.01 10.69
N PRO A 131 4.66 -2.34 10.17
CA PRO A 131 5.41 -1.45 9.30
C PRO A 131 4.76 -1.31 7.92
N THR A 132 4.93 -0.14 7.31
CA THR A 132 4.54 0.12 5.93
C THR A 132 5.77 0.07 5.02
N HIS A 133 5.62 -0.53 3.85
CA HIS A 133 6.61 -0.49 2.76
C HIS A 133 6.29 0.70 1.85
N TYR A 134 6.81 1.87 2.21
CA TYR A 134 6.48 3.14 1.56
C TYR A 134 6.87 3.17 0.09
N ALA A 135 5.99 3.71 -0.75
CA ALA A 135 6.23 3.98 -2.18
C ALA A 135 6.66 2.76 -3.03
N GLY A 136 6.58 1.55 -2.47
CA GLY A 136 7.04 0.32 -3.13
C GLY A 136 8.48 -0.05 -2.84
N LEU A 137 9.13 0.61 -1.88
CA LEU A 137 10.44 0.22 -1.34
C LEU A 137 10.24 -0.54 -0.03
N PRO A 138 10.81 -1.75 0.14
CA PRO A 138 10.73 -2.45 1.41
C PRO A 138 11.36 -1.65 2.54
N CYS A 139 10.70 -1.60 3.70
CA CYS A 139 11.32 -1.15 4.94
C CYS A 139 12.39 -2.17 5.40
N LYS A 140 13.13 -1.90 6.47
CA LYS A 140 14.09 -2.85 7.08
C LYS A 140 13.38 -4.04 7.74
N ILE A 141 12.55 -4.73 6.96
CA ILE A 141 11.62 -5.75 7.46
C ILE A 141 12.35 -6.92 8.12
N ASP A 142 13.57 -7.26 7.68
CA ASP A 142 14.39 -8.33 8.29
C ASP A 142 14.78 -7.97 9.72
N GLU A 143 15.13 -6.70 9.97
CA GLU A 143 15.46 -6.22 11.33
C GLU A 143 14.19 -6.16 12.18
N ILE A 144 13.10 -5.62 11.64
CA ILE A 144 11.81 -5.54 12.32
C ILE A 144 11.30 -6.94 12.69
N ARG A 145 11.45 -7.92 11.78
CA ARG A 145 11.09 -9.32 12.04
C ARG A 145 11.90 -9.93 13.19
N ARG A 146 13.21 -9.61 13.28
CA ARG A 146 14.04 -10.05 14.41
C ARG A 146 13.56 -9.47 15.74
N ILE A 147 13.24 -8.18 15.77
CA ILE A 147 12.67 -7.50 16.94
C ILE A 147 11.33 -8.12 17.34
N SER A 148 10.42 -8.32 16.38
CA SER A 148 9.13 -8.97 16.60
C SER A 148 9.28 -10.34 17.24
N LYS A 149 10.14 -11.21 16.69
CA LYS A 149 10.41 -12.56 17.21
C LYS A 149 11.01 -12.54 18.60
N LYS A 150 12.02 -11.70 18.84
CA LYS A 150 12.69 -11.55 20.16
C LYS A 150 11.70 -11.19 21.26
N ASN A 151 10.73 -10.33 20.95
CA ASN A 151 9.74 -9.84 21.91
C ASN A 151 8.41 -10.61 21.88
N LYS A 152 8.27 -11.66 21.06
CA LYS A 152 7.03 -12.45 20.86
C LYS A 152 5.83 -11.58 20.48
N ILE A 153 6.06 -10.56 19.65
CA ILE A 153 5.04 -9.63 19.15
C ILE A 153 4.71 -10.00 17.69
N THR A 154 3.45 -9.97 17.33
CA THR A 154 3.00 -10.26 15.96
C THR A 154 3.53 -9.21 14.97
N LEU A 155 4.02 -9.65 13.81
CA LEU A 155 4.39 -8.80 12.70
C LEU A 155 3.32 -8.90 11.61
N ILE A 156 2.77 -7.74 11.21
CA ILE A 156 1.86 -7.59 10.07
C ILE A 156 2.50 -6.63 9.06
N GLU A 157 2.52 -6.98 7.78
CA GLU A 157 3.07 -6.10 6.76
C GLU A 157 1.95 -5.25 6.12
N ASP A 158 2.05 -3.92 6.21
CA ASP A 158 1.30 -3.04 5.32
C ASP A 158 2.06 -2.93 3.99
N ALA A 159 1.69 -3.78 3.05
CA ALA A 159 2.27 -3.89 1.72
C ALA A 159 1.37 -3.25 0.64
N ALA A 160 0.45 -2.35 1.04
CA ALA A 160 -0.53 -1.72 0.15
C ALA A 160 0.09 -0.96 -1.05
N GLU A 161 1.38 -0.65 -0.99
CA GLU A 161 2.11 0.04 -2.05
C GLU A 161 3.24 -0.80 -2.68
N SER A 162 3.38 -2.09 -2.31
CA SER A 162 4.64 -2.80 -2.49
C SER A 162 4.52 -4.16 -3.15
N ILE A 163 3.44 -4.40 -3.90
CA ILE A 163 3.28 -5.67 -4.63
C ILE A 163 4.48 -5.91 -5.57
N GLY A 164 5.14 -7.05 -5.39
CA GLY A 164 6.30 -7.47 -6.20
C GLY A 164 7.64 -6.88 -5.76
N SER A 165 7.69 -6.04 -4.72
CA SER A 165 8.96 -5.60 -4.12
C SER A 165 9.64 -6.73 -3.35
N LYS A 166 10.97 -6.64 -3.20
CA LYS A 166 11.79 -7.72 -2.62
C LYS A 166 12.94 -7.17 -1.78
N ILE A 167 13.36 -7.98 -0.80
CA ILE A 167 14.68 -7.90 -0.21
C ILE A 167 15.41 -9.20 -0.59
N ASN A 168 16.56 -9.08 -1.25
CA ASN A 168 17.25 -10.20 -1.87
C ASN A 168 16.31 -10.97 -2.82
N LYS A 169 16.00 -12.23 -2.53
CA LYS A 169 15.08 -13.05 -3.32
C LYS A 169 13.68 -13.14 -2.74
N GLN A 170 13.48 -12.67 -1.48
CA GLN A 170 12.23 -12.79 -0.76
C GLN A 170 11.31 -11.61 -1.05
N LYS A 171 10.06 -11.88 -1.43
CA LYS A 171 9.05 -10.85 -1.67
C LYS A 171 8.46 -10.30 -0.37
N VAL A 172 8.16 -9.01 -0.37
CA VAL A 172 7.28 -8.38 0.62
C VAL A 172 5.94 -9.10 0.63
N GLY A 173 5.38 -9.26 1.82
CA GLY A 173 4.19 -10.06 2.06
C GLY A 173 4.46 -11.46 2.59
N THR A 174 5.75 -11.83 2.77
CA THR A 174 6.16 -13.15 3.29
C THR A 174 7.02 -13.08 4.56
N PHE A 175 7.18 -11.90 5.13
CA PHE A 175 7.98 -11.69 6.35
C PHE A 175 7.14 -11.72 7.61
N GLY A 176 5.91 -11.18 7.56
CA GLY A 176 4.95 -11.16 8.66
C GLY A 176 4.06 -12.40 8.70
N GLU A 177 3.23 -12.51 9.73
CA GLU A 177 2.20 -13.56 9.83
C GLU A 177 1.09 -13.34 8.81
N VAL A 178 0.72 -12.08 8.56
CA VAL A 178 -0.15 -11.66 7.47
C VAL A 178 0.44 -10.42 6.79
N ALA A 179 0.07 -10.21 5.51
CA ALA A 179 0.36 -8.98 4.81
C ALA A 179 -0.86 -8.47 4.05
N ILE A 180 -0.99 -7.15 3.98
CA ILE A 180 -2.12 -6.43 3.42
C ILE A 180 -1.72 -5.79 2.10
N PHE A 181 -2.50 -6.03 1.05
CA PHE A 181 -2.34 -5.43 -0.28
C PHE A 181 -3.55 -4.58 -0.65
N SER A 182 -3.33 -3.55 -1.46
CA SER A 182 -4.38 -2.67 -2.01
C SER A 182 -4.36 -2.69 -3.53
N PHE A 183 -5.55 -2.66 -4.13
CA PHE A 183 -5.76 -2.58 -5.57
C PHE A 183 -6.59 -1.35 -5.95
N ALA A 184 -6.47 -0.26 -5.15
CA ALA A 184 -7.08 1.03 -5.44
C ALA A 184 -6.58 1.62 -6.78
N GLY A 185 -7.30 2.58 -7.33
CA GLY A 185 -7.10 3.10 -8.68
C GLY A 185 -5.69 3.60 -9.04
N ASN A 186 -4.90 3.99 -8.05
CA ASN A 186 -3.53 4.47 -8.26
C ASN A 186 -2.43 3.40 -8.04
N LYS A 187 -2.80 2.16 -7.70
CA LYS A 187 -1.82 1.10 -7.40
C LYS A 187 -1.26 0.45 -8.68
N ILE A 188 -0.10 -0.22 -8.55
CA ILE A 188 0.57 -0.89 -9.68
C ILE A 188 -0.33 -1.96 -10.29
N LEU A 189 -0.95 -2.79 -9.44
CA LEU A 189 -2.05 -3.67 -9.77
C LEU A 189 -3.32 -3.00 -9.26
N THR A 190 -4.25 -2.72 -10.16
CA THR A 190 -5.49 -2.04 -9.78
C THR A 190 -6.73 -2.73 -10.34
N SER A 191 -7.82 -2.65 -9.60
CA SER A 191 -9.17 -3.00 -10.02
C SER A 191 -10.17 -1.87 -9.77
N GLY A 192 -9.67 -0.62 -9.70
CA GLY A 192 -10.44 0.54 -9.27
C GLY A 192 -10.51 0.60 -7.75
N GLU A 193 -11.11 -0.39 -7.12
CA GLU A 193 -11.07 -0.66 -5.69
C GLU A 193 -10.87 -2.15 -5.45
N GLY A 194 -10.17 -2.49 -4.37
CA GLY A 194 -9.90 -3.88 -3.99
C GLY A 194 -8.77 -3.97 -2.97
N GLY A 195 -8.64 -5.13 -2.36
CA GLY A 195 -7.56 -5.45 -1.44
C GLY A 195 -7.42 -6.94 -1.23
N ALA A 196 -6.37 -7.35 -0.55
CA ALA A 196 -6.16 -8.74 -0.14
C ALA A 196 -5.35 -8.82 1.14
N VAL A 197 -5.56 -9.91 1.87
CA VAL A 197 -4.66 -10.38 2.94
C VAL A 197 -4.06 -11.70 2.50
N VAL A 198 -2.74 -11.82 2.60
CA VAL A 198 -2.03 -13.09 2.36
C VAL A 198 -1.44 -13.61 3.66
N THR A 199 -1.33 -14.94 3.78
CA THR A 199 -0.81 -15.59 4.98
C THR A 199 -0.40 -17.04 4.71
N ASP A 200 0.47 -17.59 5.57
CA ASP A 200 0.76 -19.02 5.63
C ASP A 200 -0.04 -19.75 6.72
N SER A 201 -0.78 -19.02 7.57
CA SER A 201 -1.61 -19.55 8.63
C SER A 201 -2.99 -19.98 8.11
N LYS A 202 -3.29 -21.27 8.20
CA LYS A 202 -4.63 -21.79 7.87
C LYS A 202 -5.70 -21.22 8.80
N GLU A 203 -5.36 -21.03 10.08
CA GLU A 203 -6.28 -20.43 11.06
C GLU A 203 -6.69 -19.01 10.64
N LYS A 204 -5.70 -18.15 10.31
CA LYS A 204 -5.98 -16.79 9.85
C LYS A 204 -6.77 -16.78 8.54
N PHE A 205 -6.43 -17.65 7.60
CA PHE A 205 -7.16 -17.78 6.35
C PHE A 205 -8.65 -18.09 6.58
N GLU A 206 -8.98 -19.09 7.40
CA GLU A 206 -10.39 -19.43 7.67
C GLU A 206 -11.10 -18.31 8.43
N LYS A 207 -10.44 -17.67 9.41
CA LYS A 207 -10.98 -16.53 10.15
C LYS A 207 -11.30 -15.35 9.22
N LEU A 208 -10.38 -15.00 8.34
CA LEU A 208 -10.55 -13.92 7.36
C LEU A 208 -11.71 -14.18 6.39
N LYS A 209 -11.92 -15.43 5.96
CA LYS A 209 -13.06 -15.80 5.12
C LYS A 209 -14.39 -15.58 5.84
N LEU A 210 -14.47 -15.92 7.13
CA LEU A 210 -15.66 -15.65 7.95
C LEU A 210 -15.90 -14.15 8.07
N ILE A 211 -14.90 -13.37 8.49
CA ILE A 211 -14.99 -11.92 8.67
C ILE A 211 -15.45 -11.24 7.36
N ARG A 212 -14.89 -11.64 6.21
CA ARG A 212 -15.23 -11.09 4.91
C ARG A 212 -16.68 -11.28 4.49
N SER A 213 -17.34 -12.35 4.95
CA SER A 213 -18.65 -12.77 4.44
C SER A 213 -19.64 -13.10 5.55
N HIS A 214 -19.98 -12.11 6.36
CA HIS A 214 -21.04 -12.17 7.40
C HIS A 214 -20.82 -13.22 8.50
N GLY A 215 -19.60 -13.70 8.74
CA GLY A 215 -19.34 -14.80 9.68
C GLY A 215 -19.89 -16.15 9.23
N ARG A 216 -20.14 -16.28 7.96
CA ARG A 216 -20.76 -17.46 7.35
C ARG A 216 -19.72 -18.52 6.99
N LYS A 217 -19.96 -19.77 7.38
CA LYS A 217 -19.19 -20.91 6.88
C LYS A 217 -19.29 -20.97 5.36
N THR A 218 -18.17 -21.24 4.69
CA THR A 218 -18.10 -21.28 3.23
C THR A 218 -18.99 -22.40 2.69
N ILE A 219 -19.89 -22.06 1.78
CA ILE A 219 -20.67 -22.96 0.95
C ILE A 219 -20.27 -22.68 -0.48
N LYS A 220 -19.86 -23.72 -1.24
CA LYS A 220 -19.60 -23.58 -2.68
C LYS A 220 -20.90 -23.17 -3.38
N ASN A 221 -20.78 -22.29 -4.37
CA ASN A 221 -21.92 -21.80 -5.17
C ASN A 221 -23.07 -21.28 -4.30
N TYR A 222 -22.76 -20.42 -3.33
CA TYR A 222 -23.71 -19.95 -2.32
C TYR A 222 -25.07 -19.50 -2.87
N PHE A 223 -25.10 -18.76 -3.98
CA PHE A 223 -26.35 -18.26 -4.57
C PHE A 223 -27.10 -19.28 -5.41
N SER A 224 -26.48 -20.40 -5.74
CA SER A 224 -27.06 -21.54 -6.48
C SER A 224 -27.10 -22.84 -5.70
N ASN A 225 -26.84 -22.79 -4.38
CA ASN A 225 -26.87 -23.93 -3.48
C ASN A 225 -28.11 -23.89 -2.57
N ILE A 226 -28.76 -25.02 -2.40
CA ILE A 226 -29.97 -25.14 -1.55
C ILE A 226 -29.65 -25.24 -0.05
N GLN A 227 -28.38 -25.36 0.33
CA GLN A 227 -27.97 -25.47 1.73
C GLN A 227 -28.21 -24.20 2.51
N THR A 228 -28.80 -24.29 3.68
CA THR A 228 -28.95 -23.18 4.61
C THR A 228 -27.60 -22.78 5.18
N PRO A 229 -27.22 -21.51 5.09
CA PRO A 229 -25.94 -21.03 5.60
C PRO A 229 -25.90 -21.10 7.13
N ARG A 230 -24.72 -21.43 7.68
CA ARG A 230 -24.44 -21.36 9.13
C ARG A 230 -23.59 -20.13 9.42
N TYR A 231 -24.13 -19.23 10.23
CA TYR A 231 -23.42 -18.06 10.74
C TYR A 231 -22.80 -18.41 12.09
N VAL A 232 -21.51 -18.28 12.24
CA VAL A 232 -20.77 -18.78 13.42
C VAL A 232 -19.97 -17.66 14.10
N GLU A 233 -19.92 -16.49 13.50
CA GLU A 233 -19.17 -15.35 14.00
C GLU A 233 -19.73 -14.03 13.44
N LEU A 234 -19.30 -12.89 14.04
CA LEU A 234 -19.54 -11.57 13.46
C LEU A 234 -18.72 -11.43 12.19
N GLY A 235 -19.33 -10.95 11.11
CA GLY A 235 -18.67 -10.69 9.85
C GLY A 235 -19.36 -9.59 9.05
N TYR A 236 -18.72 -9.21 7.97
CA TYR A 236 -19.06 -8.04 7.16
C TYR A 236 -19.34 -8.43 5.71
N ASN A 237 -19.86 -7.53 4.92
CA ASN A 237 -19.93 -7.68 3.47
C ASN A 237 -18.76 -6.99 2.79
N TRP A 238 -17.58 -7.59 2.89
CA TRP A 238 -16.34 -7.07 2.30
C TRP A 238 -15.81 -7.92 1.15
N ARG A 239 -16.69 -8.67 0.52
CA ARG A 239 -16.33 -9.54 -0.61
C ARG A 239 -15.88 -8.72 -1.83
N MET A 240 -14.82 -9.19 -2.49
CA MET A 240 -14.49 -8.78 -3.84
C MET A 240 -15.50 -9.41 -4.81
N SER A 241 -16.00 -8.66 -5.79
CA SER A 241 -16.87 -9.21 -6.83
C SER A 241 -16.07 -9.98 -7.89
N SER A 242 -16.74 -10.89 -8.62
CA SER A 242 -16.12 -11.61 -9.74
C SER A 242 -15.66 -10.66 -10.85
N ILE A 243 -16.37 -9.54 -11.07
CA ILE A 243 -15.99 -8.51 -12.06
C ILE A 243 -14.65 -7.88 -11.63
N THR A 244 -14.55 -7.49 -10.36
CA THR A 244 -13.32 -6.91 -9.79
C THR A 244 -12.17 -7.92 -9.80
N ALA A 245 -12.45 -9.19 -9.46
CA ALA A 245 -11.44 -10.25 -9.47
C ALA A 245 -10.93 -10.56 -10.88
N ALA A 246 -11.80 -10.55 -11.89
CA ALA A 246 -11.42 -10.71 -13.30
C ALA A 246 -10.48 -9.60 -13.77
N LEU A 247 -10.73 -8.36 -13.33
CA LEU A 247 -9.84 -7.24 -13.60
C LEU A 247 -8.49 -7.42 -12.91
N CYS A 248 -8.50 -7.80 -11.62
CA CYS A 248 -7.28 -8.12 -10.88
C CYS A 248 -6.44 -9.23 -11.55
N LEU A 249 -7.08 -10.29 -12.05
CA LEU A 249 -6.40 -11.37 -12.76
C LEU A 249 -5.69 -10.89 -14.03
N SER A 250 -6.36 -10.05 -14.83
CA SER A 250 -5.77 -9.45 -16.03
C SER A 250 -4.54 -8.61 -15.67
N GLN A 251 -4.63 -7.78 -14.64
CA GLN A 251 -3.53 -6.95 -14.16
C GLN A 251 -2.38 -7.79 -13.57
N LEU A 252 -2.70 -8.86 -12.81
CA LEU A 252 -1.69 -9.74 -12.21
C LEU A 252 -0.86 -10.47 -13.27
N ASN A 253 -1.48 -10.88 -14.37
CA ASN A 253 -0.78 -11.56 -15.48
C ASN A 253 0.31 -10.69 -16.12
N LYS A 254 0.22 -9.38 -16.03
CA LYS A 254 1.20 -8.43 -16.59
C LYS A 254 1.99 -7.65 -15.55
N ILE A 255 1.88 -8.02 -14.25
CA ILE A 255 2.45 -7.24 -13.14
C ILE A 255 3.96 -7.01 -13.26
N GLU A 256 4.75 -8.01 -13.65
CA GLU A 256 6.20 -7.86 -13.81
C GLU A 256 6.55 -6.91 -14.97
N LYS A 257 5.78 -6.90 -16.06
CA LYS A 257 5.91 -5.92 -17.14
C LYS A 257 5.66 -4.50 -16.61
N LEU A 258 4.57 -4.30 -15.85
CA LEU A 258 4.23 -2.99 -15.28
C LEU A 258 5.31 -2.48 -14.32
N ILE A 259 5.82 -3.36 -13.46
CA ILE A 259 6.93 -3.04 -12.54
C ILE A 259 8.19 -2.67 -13.33
N ASN A 260 8.55 -3.44 -14.34
CA ASN A 260 9.76 -3.19 -15.13
C ASN A 260 9.71 -1.84 -15.86
N LEU A 261 8.56 -1.46 -16.43
CA LEU A 261 8.38 -0.15 -17.07
C LEU A 261 8.56 0.99 -16.04
N ARG A 262 7.95 0.90 -14.86
CA ARG A 262 8.15 1.88 -13.77
C ARG A 262 9.61 1.97 -13.35
N ARG A 263 10.32 0.86 -13.25
CA ARG A 263 11.75 0.83 -12.91
C ARG A 263 12.61 1.49 -14.00
N GLN A 264 12.27 1.29 -15.28
CA GLN A 264 12.95 1.99 -16.40
C GLN A 264 12.73 3.50 -16.31
N ASN A 265 11.51 3.94 -16.06
CA ASN A 265 11.17 5.34 -15.87
C ASN A 265 11.90 5.95 -14.67
N ALA A 266 11.93 5.24 -13.54
CA ALA A 266 12.65 5.66 -12.35
C ALA A 266 14.16 5.82 -12.61
N LYS A 267 14.78 4.86 -13.32
CA LYS A 267 16.20 4.97 -13.72
C LYS A 267 16.45 6.19 -14.61
N TYR A 268 15.51 6.51 -15.50
CA TYR A 268 15.63 7.70 -16.34
C TYR A 268 15.49 9.00 -15.53
N TYR A 269 14.54 9.08 -14.60
CA TYR A 269 14.42 10.16 -13.63
C TYR A 269 15.73 10.36 -12.84
N GLN A 270 16.25 9.28 -12.25
CA GLN A 270 17.49 9.35 -11.48
C GLN A 270 18.64 9.92 -12.28
N LYS A 271 18.82 9.48 -13.54
CA LYS A 271 19.86 10.01 -14.45
C LYS A 271 19.70 11.52 -14.70
N LYS A 272 18.48 12.00 -14.88
CA LYS A 272 18.19 13.42 -15.16
C LYS A 272 18.34 14.28 -13.91
N LEU A 273 17.79 13.84 -12.80
CA LEU A 273 17.76 14.59 -11.54
C LEU A 273 19.10 14.58 -10.79
N ALA A 274 19.98 13.60 -11.05
CA ALA A 274 21.33 13.56 -10.44
C ALA A 274 22.21 14.78 -10.73
N LYS A 275 21.82 15.58 -11.74
CA LYS A 275 22.55 16.79 -12.16
C LYS A 275 21.96 18.08 -11.55
N ILE A 276 20.92 17.96 -10.75
CA ILE A 276 20.19 19.10 -10.18
C ILE A 276 20.56 19.23 -8.71
N ASP A 277 21.23 20.29 -8.34
CA ASP A 277 21.59 20.57 -6.96
C ASP A 277 20.36 20.87 -6.10
N GLY A 278 20.46 20.60 -4.80
CA GLY A 278 19.37 20.84 -3.85
C GLY A 278 18.27 19.77 -3.83
N LEU A 279 18.41 18.69 -4.62
CA LEU A 279 17.47 17.56 -4.59
C LEU A 279 18.10 16.31 -3.93
N LYS A 280 17.35 15.68 -3.02
CA LYS A 280 17.70 14.34 -2.53
C LYS A 280 16.74 13.33 -3.18
N ILE A 281 17.31 12.36 -3.88
CA ILE A 281 16.58 11.26 -4.51
C ILE A 281 16.82 10.01 -3.68
N HIS A 282 15.77 9.21 -3.48
CA HIS A 282 15.90 7.91 -2.83
C HIS A 282 16.68 6.95 -3.71
N ALA A 283 17.75 6.41 -3.15
CA ALA A 283 18.48 5.30 -3.76
C ALA A 283 17.83 3.97 -3.35
N GLU A 284 17.79 3.03 -4.28
CA GLU A 284 17.46 1.63 -3.99
C GLU A 284 18.65 1.00 -3.26
N PRO A 285 18.52 0.55 -2.00
CA PRO A 285 19.63 -0.08 -1.28
C PRO A 285 20.05 -1.40 -1.95
N LYS A 286 21.30 -1.79 -1.78
CA LYS A 286 21.82 -3.06 -2.31
C LYS A 286 20.99 -4.24 -1.78
N GLY A 287 20.54 -5.11 -2.67
CA GLY A 287 19.71 -6.27 -2.34
C GLY A 287 18.20 -5.98 -2.30
N TYR A 288 17.77 -4.72 -2.46
CA TYR A 288 16.36 -4.36 -2.51
C TYR A 288 15.86 -4.29 -3.96
N LYS A 289 14.58 -4.62 -4.18
CA LYS A 289 13.86 -4.35 -5.43
C LYS A 289 12.72 -3.37 -5.13
N HIS A 290 12.92 -2.11 -5.52
CA HIS A 290 11.90 -1.07 -5.46
C HIS A 290 10.96 -1.19 -6.67
N VAL A 291 9.66 -1.19 -6.46
CA VAL A 291 8.68 -1.30 -7.56
C VAL A 291 8.15 0.06 -8.04
N TYR A 292 8.57 1.14 -7.38
CA TYR A 292 8.22 2.53 -7.72
C TYR A 292 6.71 2.74 -7.86
N GLN A 293 5.96 2.38 -6.81
CA GLN A 293 4.56 2.80 -6.67
C GLN A 293 4.46 4.32 -6.73
N LEU A 294 5.40 5.01 -6.08
CA LEU A 294 5.64 6.44 -6.18
C LEU A 294 7.11 6.69 -6.57
N PHE A 295 7.37 7.83 -7.19
CA PHE A 295 8.72 8.37 -7.35
C PHE A 295 8.76 9.71 -6.63
N SER A 296 9.49 9.77 -5.53
CA SER A 296 9.52 10.95 -4.66
C SER A 296 10.92 11.56 -4.58
N VAL A 297 10.97 12.89 -4.47
CA VAL A 297 12.18 13.66 -4.24
C VAL A 297 12.02 14.48 -2.97
N GLN A 298 13.12 14.79 -2.28
CA GLN A 298 13.13 15.77 -1.19
C GLN A 298 13.75 17.07 -1.65
N LEU A 299 13.10 18.17 -1.26
CA LEU A 299 13.55 19.55 -1.46
C LEU A 299 14.21 20.06 -0.15
N PRO A 300 15.00 21.14 -0.21
CA PRO A 300 15.69 21.68 0.97
C PRO A 300 14.74 22.16 2.08
N SER A 301 13.55 22.65 1.73
CA SER A 301 12.56 23.16 2.70
C SER A 301 11.13 23.03 2.22
N LYS A 302 10.18 23.12 3.15
CA LYS A 302 8.74 23.15 2.88
C LYS A 302 8.37 24.28 1.89
N ARG A 303 8.94 25.47 2.08
CA ARG A 303 8.68 26.62 1.20
C ARG A 303 9.06 26.32 -0.25
N ILE A 304 10.23 25.73 -0.46
CA ILE A 304 10.73 25.37 -1.80
C ILE A 304 9.86 24.23 -2.38
N ARG A 305 9.52 23.21 -1.59
CA ARG A 305 8.65 22.11 -1.99
C ARG A 305 7.28 22.62 -2.44
N ASP A 306 6.64 23.49 -1.66
CA ASP A 306 5.32 24.04 -1.97
C ASP A 306 5.39 24.98 -3.19
N GLY A 307 6.46 25.75 -3.32
CA GLY A 307 6.74 26.58 -4.50
C GLY A 307 6.88 25.76 -5.77
N LEU A 308 7.69 24.70 -5.74
CA LEU A 308 7.86 23.77 -6.85
C LEU A 308 6.54 23.11 -7.25
N SER A 309 5.76 22.62 -6.27
CA SER A 309 4.47 21.99 -6.55
C SER A 309 3.52 22.95 -7.28
N LYS A 310 3.46 24.22 -6.87
CA LYS A 310 2.65 25.25 -7.54
C LYS A 310 3.20 25.57 -8.94
N PHE A 311 4.52 25.62 -9.11
CA PHE A 311 5.16 25.87 -10.40
C PHE A 311 4.86 24.74 -11.40
N LEU A 312 5.02 23.48 -11.00
CA LEU A 312 4.67 22.32 -11.82
C LEU A 312 3.19 22.33 -12.20
N ALA A 313 2.31 22.66 -11.25
CA ALA A 313 0.87 22.76 -11.50
C ALA A 313 0.52 23.78 -12.58
N LYS A 314 1.19 24.96 -12.61
CA LYS A 314 1.01 25.96 -13.68
C LYS A 314 1.41 25.44 -15.06
N LYS A 315 2.34 24.48 -15.12
CA LYS A 315 2.75 23.80 -16.36
C LYS A 315 1.88 22.57 -16.69
N GLY A 316 0.82 22.32 -15.92
CA GLY A 316 -0.06 21.16 -16.11
C GLY A 316 0.56 19.82 -15.69
N ILE A 317 1.61 19.85 -14.86
CA ILE A 317 2.30 18.69 -14.29
C ILE A 317 1.79 18.48 -12.86
N MET A 318 1.17 17.32 -12.60
CA MET A 318 0.67 17.01 -11.26
C MET A 318 1.78 16.50 -10.36
N SER A 319 1.86 17.04 -9.14
CA SER A 319 2.71 16.53 -8.07
C SER A 319 1.92 16.50 -6.76
N LYS A 320 2.34 15.70 -5.79
CA LYS A 320 1.61 15.57 -4.52
C LYS A 320 2.55 15.19 -3.38
N VAL A 321 2.19 15.65 -2.16
CA VAL A 321 2.83 15.19 -0.94
C VAL A 321 2.23 13.85 -0.52
N PHE A 322 3.05 12.84 -0.38
CA PHE A 322 2.75 11.55 0.22
C PHE A 322 3.86 11.21 1.23
N PHE A 323 3.62 11.35 2.54
CA PHE A 323 2.37 11.71 3.18
C PHE A 323 2.58 12.87 4.16
N GLU A 324 1.46 13.50 4.59
CA GLU A 324 1.45 14.34 5.78
C GLU A 324 1.52 13.43 7.02
N PRO A 325 2.16 13.87 8.13
CA PRO A 325 2.26 13.07 9.35
C PRO A 325 0.88 12.80 9.93
N ILE A 326 0.51 11.53 10.09
CA ILE A 326 -0.83 11.15 10.58
C ILE A 326 -1.08 11.70 12.00
N HIS A 327 -0.07 11.64 12.88
CA HIS A 327 -0.18 12.08 14.27
C HIS A 327 -0.48 13.58 14.42
N LEU A 328 -0.18 14.40 13.39
CA LEU A 328 -0.48 15.83 13.36
C LEU A 328 -1.85 16.15 12.73
N THR A 329 -2.57 15.17 12.23
CA THR A 329 -3.90 15.40 11.66
C THR A 329 -4.91 15.72 12.76
N LYS A 330 -5.91 16.56 12.42
CA LYS A 330 -7.01 16.92 13.35
C LYS A 330 -7.71 15.68 13.92
N HIS A 331 -7.83 14.60 13.13
CA HIS A 331 -8.45 13.36 13.59
C HIS A 331 -7.67 12.76 14.77
N PHE A 332 -6.35 12.59 14.63
CA PHE A 332 -5.53 11.95 15.66
C PHE A 332 -5.19 12.86 16.84
N SER A 333 -5.20 14.18 16.69
CA SER A 333 -5.04 15.11 17.81
C SER A 333 -6.19 15.02 18.83
N ASN A 334 -7.38 14.58 18.41
CA ASN A 334 -8.54 14.37 19.29
C ASN A 334 -8.42 13.09 20.14
N TYR A 335 -7.67 12.10 19.67
CA TYR A 335 -7.32 10.94 20.49
C TYR A 335 -6.16 11.37 21.39
N LYS A 336 -6.38 11.63 22.67
CA LYS A 336 -5.37 12.04 23.69
C LYS A 336 -4.21 11.03 23.83
N ILE A 337 -3.67 10.56 22.71
CA ILE A 337 -2.49 9.72 22.66
C ILE A 337 -1.31 10.67 22.92
N LYS A 338 -0.68 10.54 24.08
CA LYS A 338 0.57 11.26 24.37
C LYS A 338 1.60 10.80 23.36
N GLN A 339 1.81 11.61 22.33
CA GLN A 339 2.74 11.31 21.22
C GLN A 339 4.00 12.14 21.42
N GLU A 340 5.15 11.47 21.41
CA GLU A 340 6.44 12.15 21.30
C GLU A 340 6.62 12.69 19.88
N ARG A 341 7.46 13.71 19.75
CA ARG A 341 7.78 14.30 18.46
C ARG A 341 8.45 13.25 17.55
N LEU A 342 7.90 13.06 16.36
CA LEU A 342 8.43 12.15 15.34
C LEU A 342 9.30 12.95 14.34
N LYS A 343 10.51 13.23 14.78
CA LYS A 343 11.41 14.21 14.16
C LYS A 343 11.70 13.94 12.69
N ILE A 344 11.99 12.68 12.34
CA ILE A 344 12.30 12.31 10.96
C ILE A 344 11.04 12.35 10.08
N THR A 345 9.93 11.79 10.57
CA THR A 345 8.62 11.84 9.90
C THR A 345 8.22 13.28 9.54
N GLU A 346 8.28 14.20 10.51
CA GLU A 346 7.92 15.61 10.32
C GLU A 346 8.84 16.28 9.29
N THR A 347 10.15 16.10 9.43
CA THR A 347 11.14 16.68 8.52
C THR A 347 10.99 16.17 7.09
N VAL A 348 10.82 14.86 6.91
CA VAL A 348 10.62 14.25 5.60
C VAL A 348 9.32 14.75 4.96
N SER A 349 8.23 14.76 5.71
CA SER A 349 6.93 15.22 5.21
C SER A 349 6.94 16.68 4.73
N GLU A 350 7.68 17.55 5.39
CA GLU A 350 7.83 18.93 4.95
C GLU A 350 8.55 19.08 3.61
N ARG A 351 9.44 18.15 3.28
CA ARG A 351 10.37 18.27 2.15
C ARG A 351 10.00 17.40 0.96
N ILE A 352 9.22 16.33 1.15
CA ILE A 352 8.95 15.34 0.12
C ILE A 352 7.93 15.82 -0.91
N LEU A 353 8.16 15.48 -2.17
CA LEU A 353 7.23 15.69 -3.28
C LEU A 353 7.26 14.48 -4.21
N SER A 354 6.11 13.86 -4.43
CA SER A 354 5.96 12.77 -5.40
C SER A 354 5.68 13.33 -6.78
N LEU A 355 6.43 12.84 -7.76
CA LEU A 355 6.37 13.20 -9.17
C LEU A 355 5.55 12.17 -9.96
N PRO A 356 5.09 12.48 -11.18
CA PRO A 356 4.37 11.53 -12.03
C PRO A 356 5.11 10.21 -12.18
N MET A 357 4.39 9.08 -11.96
CA MET A 357 4.97 7.74 -12.11
C MET A 357 3.90 6.74 -12.54
N TYR A 358 3.99 6.30 -13.78
CA TYR A 358 3.14 5.27 -14.37
C TYR A 358 3.88 4.55 -15.51
N PRO A 359 3.47 3.35 -15.94
CA PRO A 359 4.19 2.57 -16.96
C PRO A 359 4.38 3.29 -18.28
N GLU A 360 3.37 4.01 -18.76
CA GLU A 360 3.36 4.71 -20.06
C GLU A 360 3.97 6.12 -20.02
N LEU A 361 4.57 6.53 -18.90
CA LEU A 361 5.26 7.83 -18.81
C LEU A 361 6.45 7.85 -19.77
N THR A 362 6.45 8.81 -20.70
CA THR A 362 7.46 8.87 -21.77
C THR A 362 8.75 9.54 -21.31
N LYS A 363 9.83 9.34 -22.08
CA LYS A 363 11.12 10.01 -21.81
C LYS A 363 11.02 11.53 -22.01
N GLU A 364 10.19 11.96 -22.93
CA GLU A 364 9.89 13.36 -23.23
C GLU A 364 9.15 14.00 -22.06
N GLU A 365 8.12 13.36 -21.52
CA GLU A 365 7.41 13.81 -20.32
C GLU A 365 8.36 13.88 -19.11
N ILE A 366 9.22 12.89 -18.90
CA ILE A 366 10.23 12.90 -17.81
C ILE A 366 11.24 14.04 -18.02
N THR A 367 11.69 14.28 -19.24
CA THR A 367 12.62 15.35 -19.56
C THR A 367 11.99 16.71 -19.29
N GLU A 368 10.73 16.90 -19.63
CA GLU A 368 9.97 18.11 -19.34
C GLU A 368 9.79 18.34 -17.84
N ILE A 369 9.42 17.29 -17.09
CA ILE A 369 9.27 17.36 -15.63
C ILE A 369 10.60 17.78 -14.98
N THR A 370 11.68 17.09 -15.35
CA THR A 370 13.01 17.36 -14.76
C THR A 370 13.58 18.71 -15.18
N GLY A 371 13.36 19.15 -16.42
CA GLY A 371 13.72 20.49 -16.90
C GLY A 371 12.93 21.58 -16.15
N SER A 372 11.64 21.34 -15.89
CA SER A 372 10.82 22.28 -15.10
C SER A 372 11.27 22.37 -13.64
N ILE A 373 11.74 21.27 -13.05
CA ILE A 373 12.32 21.27 -11.69
C ILE A 373 13.61 22.10 -11.69
N ASN A 374 14.49 21.88 -12.65
CA ASN A 374 15.75 22.62 -12.79
C ASN A 374 15.51 24.12 -12.96
N GLU A 375 14.63 24.49 -13.90
CA GLU A 375 14.23 25.89 -14.14
C GLU A 375 13.70 26.59 -12.87
N PHE A 376 12.94 25.86 -12.04
CA PHE A 376 12.43 26.43 -10.79
C PHE A 376 13.54 26.65 -9.77
N LEU A 377 14.46 25.69 -9.63
CA LEU A 377 15.53 25.76 -8.63
C LEU A 377 16.60 26.77 -9.01
N GLU A 378 16.90 26.98 -10.30
CA GLU A 378 17.81 28.00 -10.77
C GLU A 378 17.30 29.45 -10.54
N LYS A 379 16.01 29.62 -10.30
CA LYS A 379 15.38 30.93 -10.03
C LYS A 379 15.26 31.26 -8.54
N LEU A 380 15.76 30.41 -7.65
CA LEU A 380 15.75 30.64 -6.21
C LEU A 380 16.94 31.43 -5.73
#